data_01729885099a115ace1d6170a50bc22e
#
_entry.id   01729885099a115ace1d6170a50bc22e
#
_cell.length_a   1.000
_cell.length_b   1.000
_cell.length_c   1.000
_cell.angle_alpha   90.00
_cell.angle_beta   90.00
_cell.angle_gamma   90.00
#
_symmetry.space_group_name_H-M   'P 1'
#
loop_
_entity.id
_entity.type
_entity.pdbx_description
1 polymer ?
#
loop_
_entity_poly.entity_id
_entity_poly.type
_entity_poly.pdbx_seq_one_letter_code
_entity_poly.pdbx_strand_id
1 'polypeptide(L)'
;MPIDVPTVPHRTTTLGYDRAEFGPGWAAGTRGCDTRAAVMAAAFDADCAQPWSQWDSPRVVDPYTGDFLLPHDVEIDHILPVSAAWDLGAHRWDAAARERFYNDPRNLVAVSSAANQAKGDKLPSEWLPTDRRARCAYGRRLVDVAKHYVLPLPRADLRAVRRACSGVAGLLSRSEL
;
A
#
# COMPACT_ATOMS: atom_id res chain seq x y z
N MET A 1 17.06 11.01 -6.45
CA MET A 1 16.98 9.54 -6.61
C MET A 1 16.51 9.23 -8.02
N PRO A 2 17.27 8.51 -8.84
CA PRO A 2 16.74 8.04 -10.11
C PRO A 2 15.63 7.04 -9.85
N ILE A 3 14.44 7.34 -10.31
CA ILE A 3 13.29 6.42 -10.25
C ILE A 3 13.36 5.61 -11.53
N ASP A 4 13.92 4.41 -11.42
CA ASP A 4 14.07 3.46 -12.52
C ASP A 4 12.86 2.52 -12.54
N VAL A 5 11.75 3.03 -13.08
CA VAL A 5 10.51 2.30 -13.31
C VAL A 5 9.97 2.68 -14.68
N PRO A 6 9.42 1.74 -15.47
CA PRO A 6 8.78 2.07 -16.76
C PRO A 6 7.71 3.15 -16.58
N THR A 7 7.52 3.99 -17.58
CA THR A 7 6.56 5.10 -17.49
C THR A 7 5.53 5.07 -18.60
N VAL A 8 4.31 5.49 -18.25
CA VAL A 8 3.21 5.72 -19.20
C VAL A 8 2.75 7.18 -19.11
N PRO A 9 2.12 7.73 -20.15
CA PRO A 9 1.59 9.10 -20.11
C PRO A 9 0.56 9.29 -18.99
N HIS A 10 -0.40 8.37 -18.88
CA HIS A 10 -1.50 8.35 -17.89
C HIS A 10 -1.96 6.90 -17.65
N ARG A 11 -2.71 6.67 -16.58
CA ARG A 11 -3.45 5.42 -16.33
C ARG A 11 -4.62 5.37 -17.29
N THR A 12 -4.78 4.24 -17.99
CA THR A 12 -5.93 3.98 -18.88
C THR A 12 -6.71 2.81 -18.32
N THR A 13 -8.00 2.98 -18.13
CA THR A 13 -8.87 1.91 -17.61
C THR A 13 -8.87 0.72 -18.57
N THR A 14 -8.55 -0.44 -18.06
CA THR A 14 -8.59 -1.72 -18.76
C THR A 14 -9.85 -2.48 -18.36
N LEU A 15 -10.67 -2.85 -19.34
CA LEU A 15 -11.90 -3.59 -19.09
C LEU A 15 -11.63 -4.96 -18.46
N GLY A 16 -12.66 -5.51 -17.80
CA GLY A 16 -12.61 -6.84 -17.19
C GLY A 16 -11.99 -6.88 -15.80
N TYR A 17 -11.76 -5.74 -15.15
CA TYR A 17 -11.34 -5.73 -13.76
C TYR A 17 -12.43 -6.30 -12.86
N ASP A 18 -12.06 -7.34 -12.13
CA ASP A 18 -12.77 -7.84 -10.96
C ASP A 18 -11.73 -8.10 -9.87
N ARG A 19 -12.03 -7.73 -8.63
CA ARG A 19 -11.13 -7.99 -7.50
C ARG A 19 -10.86 -9.49 -7.32
N ALA A 20 -11.82 -10.35 -7.65
CA ALA A 20 -11.70 -11.81 -7.61
C ALA A 20 -10.64 -12.36 -8.57
N GLU A 21 -10.26 -11.62 -9.61
CA GLU A 21 -9.15 -11.97 -10.48
C GLU A 21 -7.80 -12.04 -9.77
N PHE A 22 -7.69 -11.42 -8.58
CA PHE A 22 -6.50 -11.44 -7.73
C PHE A 22 -6.55 -12.53 -6.66
N GLY A 23 -7.43 -13.52 -6.80
CA GLY A 23 -7.56 -14.66 -5.92
C GLY A 23 -8.74 -14.55 -4.92
N PRO A 24 -8.89 -15.55 -4.05
CA PRO A 24 -10.03 -15.65 -3.14
C PRO A 24 -9.96 -14.68 -1.96
N GLY A 25 -8.97 -13.81 -1.89
CA GLY A 25 -8.74 -12.86 -0.82
C GLY A 25 -7.42 -13.12 -0.08
N TRP A 26 -7.44 -12.98 1.24
CA TRP A 26 -6.25 -13.10 2.06
C TRP A 26 -5.76 -14.55 2.14
N ALA A 27 -4.53 -14.77 1.70
CA ALA A 27 -3.92 -16.10 1.69
C ALA A 27 -3.68 -16.61 3.12
N ALA A 28 -3.89 -17.89 3.33
CA ALA A 28 -3.53 -18.55 4.55
C ALA A 28 -2.01 -18.52 4.76
N GLY A 29 -1.60 -18.10 5.94
CA GLY A 29 -0.21 -18.01 6.34
C GLY A 29 0.15 -19.05 7.40
N THR A 30 1.27 -18.83 8.05
CA THR A 30 1.77 -19.68 9.13
C THR A 30 1.02 -19.42 10.45
N ARG A 31 1.00 -20.39 11.37
CA ARG A 31 0.42 -20.28 12.72
C ARG A 31 -1.07 -19.90 12.76
N GLY A 32 -1.83 -20.24 11.71
CA GLY A 32 -3.27 -19.97 11.66
C GLY A 32 -3.63 -18.51 11.32
N CYS A 33 -2.66 -17.68 10.96
CA CYS A 33 -2.89 -16.30 10.52
C CYS A 33 -3.03 -16.24 9.00
N ASP A 34 -3.98 -15.47 8.51
CA ASP A 34 -3.99 -15.04 7.12
C ASP A 34 -3.10 -13.80 6.90
N THR A 35 -2.93 -13.41 5.65
CA THR A 35 -2.12 -12.23 5.29
C THR A 35 -2.61 -10.97 6.01
N ARG A 36 -3.94 -10.76 6.13
CA ARG A 36 -4.52 -9.60 6.82
C ARG A 36 -4.13 -9.58 8.29
N ALA A 37 -4.33 -10.70 8.98
CA ALA A 37 -4.01 -10.83 10.40
C ALA A 37 -2.51 -10.62 10.65
N ALA A 38 -1.65 -11.16 9.77
CA ALA A 38 -0.21 -11.00 9.87
C ALA A 38 0.24 -9.53 9.70
N VAL A 39 -0.30 -8.81 8.70
CA VAL A 39 0.03 -7.39 8.48
C VAL A 39 -0.49 -6.52 9.63
N MET A 40 -1.70 -6.79 10.11
CA MET A 40 -2.27 -6.08 11.25
C MET A 40 -1.44 -6.29 12.52
N ALA A 41 -1.11 -7.54 12.86
CA ALA A 41 -0.30 -7.86 14.03
C ALA A 41 1.09 -7.25 13.97
N ALA A 42 1.73 -7.27 12.80
CA ALA A 42 3.03 -6.62 12.60
C ALA A 42 2.97 -5.10 12.83
N ALA A 43 1.88 -4.43 12.46
CA ALA A 43 1.71 -3.00 12.69
C ALA A 43 1.56 -2.65 14.18
N PHE A 44 1.05 -3.58 15.00
CA PHE A 44 0.84 -3.42 16.44
C PHE A 44 1.93 -4.08 17.29
N ASP A 45 2.99 -4.63 16.68
CA ASP A 45 4.03 -5.42 17.35
C ASP A 45 3.42 -6.55 18.20
N ALA A 46 2.47 -7.27 17.64
CA ALA A 46 1.66 -8.27 18.32
C ALA A 46 1.71 -9.65 17.65
N ASP A 47 1.24 -10.67 18.36
CA ASP A 47 1.10 -12.03 17.81
C ASP A 47 -0.28 -12.18 17.12
N CYS A 48 -0.27 -12.45 15.82
CA CYS A 48 -1.49 -12.67 15.05
C CYS A 48 -2.31 -13.90 15.48
N ALA A 49 -1.72 -14.83 16.22
CA ALA A 49 -2.41 -15.97 16.80
C ALA A 49 -3.29 -15.59 18.00
N GLN A 50 -3.08 -14.39 18.57
CA GLN A 50 -3.90 -13.86 19.66
C GLN A 50 -4.98 -12.92 19.11
N PRO A 51 -6.18 -12.94 19.69
CA PRO A 51 -7.19 -11.94 19.38
C PRO A 51 -6.65 -10.53 19.67
N TRP A 52 -6.94 -9.56 18.79
CA TRP A 52 -6.46 -8.18 18.96
C TRP A 52 -6.89 -7.53 20.30
N SER A 53 -7.98 -8.00 20.92
CA SER A 53 -8.45 -7.57 22.25
C SER A 53 -7.48 -7.94 23.39
N GLN A 54 -6.50 -8.80 23.12
CA GLN A 54 -5.49 -9.25 24.09
C GLN A 54 -4.09 -8.67 23.78
N TRP A 55 -3.97 -7.76 22.82
CA TRP A 55 -2.70 -7.16 22.48
C TRP A 55 -2.29 -6.10 23.50
N ASP A 56 -0.99 -6.09 23.88
CA ASP A 56 -0.43 -5.15 24.85
C ASP A 56 -0.37 -3.70 24.34
N SER A 57 -0.24 -3.52 23.04
CA SER A 57 -0.22 -2.20 22.40
C SER A 57 -1.56 -1.89 21.76
N PRO A 58 -2.49 -1.23 22.48
CA PRO A 58 -3.84 -1.02 21.99
C PRO A 58 -3.95 0.04 20.90
N ARG A 59 -2.87 0.76 20.58
CA ARG A 59 -2.85 1.83 19.58
C ARG A 59 -1.48 2.00 18.95
N VAL A 60 -1.48 2.37 17.68
CA VAL A 60 -0.29 2.75 16.91
C VAL A 60 -0.56 4.06 16.17
N VAL A 61 0.41 4.60 15.47
CA VAL A 61 0.22 5.77 14.61
C VAL A 61 -0.19 5.30 13.22
N ASP A 62 -1.29 5.84 12.71
CA ASP A 62 -1.72 5.64 11.32
C ASP A 62 -0.67 6.25 10.36
N PRO A 63 -0.05 5.45 9.50
CA PRO A 63 0.99 5.94 8.59
C PRO A 63 0.47 6.91 7.52
N TYR A 64 -0.84 7.06 7.36
CA TYR A 64 -1.43 7.98 6.39
C TYR A 64 -1.86 9.31 7.00
N THR A 65 -2.32 9.30 8.25
CA THR A 65 -2.87 10.50 8.90
C THR A 65 -1.97 11.05 9.99
N GLY A 66 -1.16 10.22 10.62
CA GLY A 66 -0.38 10.58 11.81
C GLY A 66 -1.20 10.54 13.11
N ASP A 67 -2.48 10.19 13.04
CA ASP A 67 -3.36 10.04 14.21
C ASP A 67 -3.21 8.67 14.85
N PHE A 68 -3.77 8.48 16.03
CA PHE A 68 -3.81 7.17 16.65
C PHE A 68 -4.78 6.23 15.93
N LEU A 69 -4.31 5.00 15.70
CA LEU A 69 -5.05 3.91 15.08
C LEU A 69 -5.29 2.81 16.11
N LEU A 70 -6.54 2.42 16.26
CA LEU A 70 -6.95 1.31 17.13
C LEU A 70 -7.22 0.06 16.30
N PRO A 71 -7.03 -1.15 16.85
CA PRO A 71 -7.19 -2.39 16.09
C PRO A 71 -8.55 -2.57 15.40
N HIS A 72 -9.63 -2.08 16.01
CA HIS A 72 -10.98 -2.20 15.46
C HIS A 72 -11.27 -1.26 14.29
N ASP A 73 -10.44 -0.20 14.10
CA ASP A 73 -10.57 0.77 13.02
C ASP A 73 -9.67 0.42 11.82
N VAL A 74 -8.90 -0.68 11.91
CA VAL A 74 -7.90 -1.04 10.89
C VAL A 74 -8.54 -1.64 9.65
N GLU A 75 -8.17 -1.09 8.51
CA GLU A 75 -8.23 -1.74 7.21
C GLU A 75 -6.81 -1.99 6.68
N ILE A 76 -6.63 -3.05 5.88
CA ILE A 76 -5.38 -3.29 5.17
C ILE A 76 -5.51 -2.72 3.77
N ASP A 77 -4.72 -1.69 3.50
CA ASP A 77 -4.66 -1.05 2.19
C ASP A 77 -3.55 -1.65 1.31
N HIS A 78 -3.83 -1.71 0.01
CA HIS A 78 -2.82 -1.95 -1.02
C HIS A 78 -2.22 -0.60 -1.44
N ILE A 79 -0.95 -0.35 -1.12
CA ILE A 79 -0.23 0.91 -1.41
C ILE A 79 -0.31 1.25 -2.90
N LEU A 80 0.00 0.29 -3.78
CA LEU A 80 -0.37 0.31 -5.19
C LEU A 80 -1.72 -0.41 -5.34
N PRO A 81 -2.81 0.32 -5.58
CA PRO A 81 -4.15 -0.26 -5.60
C PRO A 81 -4.31 -1.39 -6.61
N VAL A 82 -5.09 -2.40 -6.26
CA VAL A 82 -5.30 -3.61 -7.08
C VAL A 82 -5.88 -3.26 -8.46
N SER A 83 -6.88 -2.35 -8.51
CA SER A 83 -7.47 -1.89 -9.77
C SER A 83 -6.48 -1.07 -10.60
N ALA A 84 -5.64 -0.25 -9.94
CA ALA A 84 -4.58 0.47 -10.64
C ALA A 84 -3.52 -0.49 -11.21
N ALA A 85 -3.14 -1.52 -10.47
CA ALA A 85 -2.22 -2.55 -10.96
C ALA A 85 -2.80 -3.28 -12.19
N TRP A 86 -4.11 -3.60 -12.17
CA TRP A 86 -4.81 -4.16 -13.34
C TRP A 86 -4.63 -3.29 -14.58
N ASP A 87 -4.97 -2.01 -14.47
CA ASP A 87 -4.86 -1.04 -15.55
C ASP A 87 -3.41 -0.87 -16.05
N LEU A 88 -2.44 -0.95 -15.15
CA LEU A 88 -1.03 -0.78 -15.44
C LEU A 88 -0.34 -2.05 -15.97
N GLY A 89 -1.06 -3.18 -16.04
CA GLY A 89 -0.54 -4.36 -16.70
C GLY A 89 -0.79 -5.71 -16.02
N ALA A 90 -1.29 -5.72 -14.77
CA ALA A 90 -1.55 -6.97 -14.05
C ALA A 90 -2.65 -7.83 -14.71
N HIS A 91 -3.50 -7.26 -15.56
CA HIS A 91 -4.47 -8.01 -16.38
C HIS A 91 -3.81 -9.05 -17.30
N ARG A 92 -2.51 -8.89 -17.61
CA ARG A 92 -1.75 -9.84 -18.44
C ARG A 92 -1.04 -10.91 -17.64
N TRP A 93 -1.04 -10.82 -16.30
CA TRP A 93 -0.40 -11.81 -15.45
C TRP A 93 -1.24 -13.10 -15.37
N ASP A 94 -0.59 -14.21 -15.01
CA ASP A 94 -1.31 -15.40 -14.58
C ASP A 94 -1.98 -15.19 -13.22
N ALA A 95 -2.92 -16.06 -12.89
CA ALA A 95 -3.67 -16.00 -11.63
C ALA A 95 -2.75 -16.04 -10.40
N ALA A 96 -1.71 -16.87 -10.44
CA ALA A 96 -0.77 -17.02 -9.33
C ALA A 96 0.05 -15.74 -9.10
N ALA A 97 0.44 -15.02 -10.14
CA ALA A 97 1.13 -13.74 -10.02
C ALA A 97 0.21 -12.65 -9.44
N ARG A 98 -1.06 -12.62 -9.86
CA ARG A 98 -2.06 -11.70 -9.30
C ARG A 98 -2.33 -11.97 -7.82
N GLU A 99 -2.47 -13.24 -7.43
CA GLU A 99 -2.65 -13.62 -6.03
C GLU A 99 -1.43 -13.28 -5.17
N ARG A 100 -0.21 -13.49 -5.67
CA ARG A 100 1.02 -13.05 -4.98
C ARG A 100 1.05 -11.55 -4.78
N PHE A 101 0.71 -10.74 -5.79
CA PHE A 101 0.64 -9.28 -5.67
C PHE A 101 -0.37 -8.84 -4.60
N TYR A 102 -1.54 -9.48 -4.58
CA TYR A 102 -2.60 -9.17 -3.61
C TYR A 102 -2.17 -9.41 -2.18
N ASN A 103 -1.34 -10.43 -1.96
CA ASN A 103 -0.90 -10.87 -0.64
C ASN A 103 0.54 -10.46 -0.28
N ASP A 104 1.20 -9.64 -1.11
CA ASP A 104 2.59 -9.23 -0.85
C ASP A 104 2.65 -8.18 0.27
N PRO A 105 3.31 -8.47 1.42
CA PRO A 105 3.47 -7.51 2.52
C PRO A 105 4.14 -6.19 2.11
N ARG A 106 4.95 -6.17 1.03
CA ARG A 106 5.53 -4.93 0.50
C ARG A 106 4.47 -3.94 0.04
N ASN A 107 3.34 -4.46 -0.44
CA ASN A 107 2.22 -3.67 -0.95
C ASN A 107 1.13 -3.44 0.10
N LEU A 108 1.25 -3.95 1.31
CA LEU A 108 0.19 -3.95 2.31
C LEU A 108 0.53 -3.07 3.50
N VAL A 109 -0.41 -2.28 3.96
CA VAL A 109 -0.24 -1.40 5.13
C VAL A 109 -1.53 -1.34 5.94
N ALA A 110 -1.38 -1.38 7.28
CA ALA A 110 -2.49 -1.18 8.21
C ALA A 110 -2.74 0.33 8.38
N VAL A 111 -3.95 0.77 8.10
CA VAL A 111 -4.38 2.17 8.14
C VAL A 111 -5.80 2.27 8.67
N SER A 112 -6.26 3.48 9.00
CA SER A 112 -7.67 3.68 9.35
C SER A 112 -8.59 3.46 8.15
N SER A 113 -9.80 2.96 8.42
CA SER A 113 -10.85 2.80 7.42
C SER A 113 -11.12 4.11 6.68
N ALA A 114 -11.18 5.24 7.40
CA ALA A 114 -11.41 6.56 6.81
C ALA A 114 -10.30 6.95 5.80
N ALA A 115 -9.03 6.73 6.15
CA ALA A 115 -7.90 7.04 5.26
C ALA A 115 -7.86 6.11 4.04
N ASN A 116 -8.15 4.81 4.25
CA ASN A 116 -8.23 3.83 3.16
C ASN A 116 -9.34 4.19 2.17
N GLN A 117 -10.53 4.53 2.65
CA GLN A 117 -11.66 4.94 1.80
C GLN A 117 -11.39 6.25 1.07
N ALA A 118 -10.76 7.24 1.74
CA ALA A 118 -10.36 8.49 1.10
C ALA A 118 -9.35 8.28 -0.03
N LYS A 119 -8.42 7.34 0.14
CA LYS A 119 -7.46 6.94 -0.90
C LYS A 119 -8.17 6.19 -2.03
N GLY A 120 -8.94 5.14 -1.71
CA GLY A 120 -9.55 4.28 -2.71
C GLY A 120 -8.50 3.71 -3.67
N ASP A 121 -8.76 3.85 -4.97
CA ASP A 121 -7.85 3.37 -6.03
C ASP A 121 -6.96 4.47 -6.65
N LYS A 122 -6.88 5.63 -5.99
CA LYS A 122 -6.13 6.79 -6.44
C LYS A 122 -4.62 6.56 -6.38
N LEU A 123 -3.91 7.14 -7.36
CA LEU A 123 -2.46 7.17 -7.43
C LEU A 123 -1.90 8.51 -6.87
N PRO A 124 -0.59 8.65 -6.66
CA PRO A 124 0.02 9.81 -5.99
C PRO A 124 -0.30 11.19 -6.55
N SER A 125 -0.67 11.29 -7.82
CA SER A 125 -1.10 12.58 -8.42
C SER A 125 -2.51 13.00 -8.00
N GLU A 126 -3.32 12.06 -7.51
CA GLU A 126 -4.72 12.26 -7.13
C GLU A 126 -4.87 12.24 -5.60
N TRP A 127 -4.02 11.48 -4.91
CA TRP A 127 -4.06 11.34 -3.47
C TRP A 127 -2.67 11.07 -2.88
N LEU A 128 -2.39 11.68 -1.75
CA LEU A 128 -1.22 11.45 -0.90
C LEU A 128 -1.66 11.46 0.57
N PRO A 129 -0.94 10.77 1.49
CA PRO A 129 -1.18 10.85 2.91
C PRO A 129 -1.41 12.28 3.40
N THR A 130 -2.34 12.45 4.33
CA THR A 130 -2.61 13.77 4.93
C THR A 130 -1.44 14.21 5.81
N ASP A 131 -0.79 13.28 6.51
CA ASP A 131 0.50 13.55 7.14
C ASP A 131 1.57 13.81 6.07
N ARG A 132 2.03 15.06 6.01
CA ARG A 132 3.03 15.48 5.05
C ARG A 132 4.37 14.75 5.20
N ARG A 133 4.71 14.31 6.42
CA ARG A 133 5.94 13.59 6.73
C ARG A 133 5.94 12.20 6.10
N ALA A 134 4.78 11.56 6.04
CA ALA A 134 4.62 10.22 5.48
C ALA A 134 4.65 10.17 3.93
N ARG A 135 4.40 11.31 3.25
CA ARG A 135 4.21 11.32 1.79
C ARG A 135 5.39 10.78 0.98
N CYS A 136 6.62 11.10 1.41
CA CYS A 136 7.79 10.60 0.69
C CYS A 136 7.98 9.09 0.90
N ALA A 137 7.81 8.59 2.12
CA ALA A 137 7.91 7.17 2.43
C ALA A 137 6.83 6.36 1.68
N TYR A 138 5.58 6.84 1.70
CA TYR A 138 4.49 6.26 0.92
C TYR A 138 4.81 6.20 -0.59
N GLY A 139 5.22 7.33 -1.16
CA GLY A 139 5.51 7.38 -2.59
C GLY A 139 6.68 6.49 -3.00
N ARG A 140 7.73 6.40 -2.17
CA ARG A 140 8.86 5.48 -2.40
C ARG A 140 8.41 4.03 -2.38
N ARG A 141 7.63 3.65 -1.37
CA ARG A 141 7.13 2.28 -1.26
C ARG A 141 6.24 1.89 -2.44
N LEU A 142 5.38 2.81 -2.92
CA LEU A 142 4.59 2.59 -4.13
C LEU A 142 5.48 2.37 -5.36
N VAL A 143 6.53 3.17 -5.53
CA VAL A 143 7.50 3.02 -6.63
C VAL A 143 8.26 1.70 -6.51
N ASP A 144 8.66 1.29 -5.31
CA ASP A 144 9.38 0.04 -5.08
C ASP A 144 8.50 -1.18 -5.39
N VAL A 145 7.21 -1.14 -5.03
CA VAL A 145 6.22 -2.16 -5.44
C VAL A 145 6.09 -2.20 -6.96
N ALA A 146 5.87 -1.05 -7.61
CA ALA A 146 5.75 -0.98 -9.06
C ALA A 146 7.01 -1.53 -9.77
N LYS A 147 8.19 -1.21 -9.25
CA LYS A 147 9.46 -1.72 -9.77
C LYS A 147 9.57 -3.24 -9.61
N HIS A 148 9.22 -3.77 -8.43
CA HIS A 148 9.27 -5.21 -8.15
C HIS A 148 8.40 -6.02 -9.11
N TYR A 149 7.21 -5.49 -9.43
CA TYR A 149 6.24 -6.12 -10.33
C TYR A 149 6.36 -5.68 -11.79
N VAL A 150 7.38 -4.87 -12.11
CA VAL A 150 7.63 -4.34 -13.47
C VAL A 150 6.39 -3.63 -14.04
N LEU A 151 5.62 -2.97 -13.17
CA LEU A 151 4.46 -2.17 -13.57
C LEU A 151 4.89 -0.74 -13.91
N PRO A 152 4.46 -0.20 -15.06
CA PRO A 152 4.75 1.19 -15.39
C PRO A 152 3.93 2.13 -14.51
N LEU A 153 4.49 3.32 -14.22
CA LEU A 153 3.77 4.35 -13.50
C LEU A 153 3.50 5.58 -14.38
N PRO A 154 2.35 6.24 -14.22
CA PRO A 154 2.05 7.49 -14.90
C PRO A 154 3.06 8.57 -14.54
N ARG A 155 3.45 9.39 -15.53
CA ARG A 155 4.42 10.46 -15.33
C ARG A 155 3.98 11.50 -14.29
N ALA A 156 2.67 11.72 -14.15
CA ALA A 156 2.11 12.65 -13.16
C ALA A 156 2.37 12.15 -11.74
N ASP A 157 2.21 10.84 -11.51
CA ASP A 157 2.41 10.19 -10.21
C ASP A 157 3.87 10.23 -9.78
N LEU A 158 4.79 9.94 -10.70
CA LEU A 158 6.23 10.06 -10.44
C LEU A 158 6.64 11.50 -10.12
N ARG A 159 6.03 12.51 -10.76
CA ARG A 159 6.26 13.92 -10.40
C ARG A 159 5.72 14.24 -9.01
N ALA A 160 4.55 13.69 -8.63
CA ALA A 160 3.99 13.88 -7.30
C ALA A 160 4.89 13.28 -6.21
N VAL A 161 5.39 12.06 -6.42
CA VAL A 161 6.35 11.41 -5.51
C VAL A 161 7.65 12.21 -5.40
N ARG A 162 8.22 12.67 -6.52
CA ARG A 162 9.44 13.50 -6.48
C ARG A 162 9.22 14.79 -5.69
N ARG A 163 8.10 15.48 -5.89
CA ARG A 163 7.77 16.69 -5.11
C ARG A 163 7.62 16.39 -3.62
N ALA A 164 6.97 15.28 -3.27
CA ALA A 164 6.82 14.85 -1.87
C ALA A 164 8.18 14.59 -1.21
N CYS A 165 9.17 14.11 -1.97
CA CYS A 165 10.51 13.80 -1.47
C CYS A 165 11.52 14.96 -1.56
N SER A 166 11.17 16.07 -2.20
CA SER A 166 12.09 17.22 -2.40
C SER A 166 11.95 18.30 -1.33
N GLY A 167 10.86 18.31 -0.54
CA GLY A 167 10.61 19.29 0.50
C GLY A 167 11.35 19.01 1.81
N VAL A 168 11.29 19.94 2.75
CA VAL A 168 11.85 19.80 4.11
C VAL A 168 11.32 18.54 4.81
N ALA A 169 10.04 18.19 4.61
CA ALA A 169 9.45 16.96 5.11
C ALA A 169 10.09 15.68 4.50
N GLY A 170 10.57 15.74 3.27
CA GLY A 170 11.29 14.65 2.62
C GLY A 170 12.72 14.46 3.15
N LEU A 171 13.32 15.49 3.73
CA LEU A 171 14.64 15.40 4.38
C LEU A 171 14.54 14.72 5.75
N LEU A 172 13.47 14.97 6.50
CA LEU A 172 13.23 14.36 7.82
C LEU A 172 12.95 12.85 7.70
N SER A 173 12.23 12.41 6.67
CA SER A 173 11.95 10.99 6.40
C SER A 173 13.18 10.18 5.98
N ARG A 174 14.32 10.82 5.72
CA ARG A 174 15.61 10.14 5.39
C ARG A 174 16.42 9.74 6.62
N SER A 175 16.10 10.27 7.78
CA SER A 175 16.84 10.04 9.02
C SER A 175 16.27 8.89 9.88
N GLU A 176 15.18 8.25 9.46
CA GLU A 176 14.50 7.17 10.19
C GLU A 176 14.54 5.81 9.45
N LEU A 177 15.53 5.65 8.53
CA LEU A 177 15.77 4.38 7.81
C LEU A 177 17.16 3.83 8.13
#